data_325e17ac97751c02dfaf51865c373157
#
_entry.id   325e17ac97751c02dfaf51865c373157
#
_cell.length_a   1.000
_cell.length_b   1.000
_cell.length_c   1.000
_cell.angle_alpha   90.00
_cell.angle_beta   90.00
_cell.angle_gamma   90.00
#
_symmetry.space_group_name_H-M   'P 1'
#
loop_
_entity.id
_entity.type
_entity.pdbx_description
1 polymer ?
#
loop_
_entity_poly.entity_id
_entity_poly.type
_entity_poly.pdbx_seq_one_letter_code
_entity_poly.pdbx_strand_id
1 'polypeptide(L)'
;MSTILILGGTSWLSGTVARLARDAGHDVTCLARGTSGPAPDGVTWVTADRDDPTTAYADVSGHTWDAVIDVARQPVHVRGAIDALAGSAGHWVFVSTCSVYADDSTPGQDESAPLHEPWAGADPREMAPAEEYGPAKVTCEQAVLAARPDALVARSGLVVGYGDVSDRFGYWPGRFARAAESSGTTNETRDSPILLAPRDQGLQVVDAEDLAAWLLRCAFDGTGGVVNAMGPTTTLGDLYDTCAAAVGVDPAVAEPTDGWLQDQQVAPWMGPDSLPLWLPQPGYAGFMTRDVSAAIRLGLTFRPLADTVRGSLEWERERGLDRDRDAGLSPAREAELVTAWRSSVPSAG
;
A
#
# COMPACT_ATOMS: atom_id res chain seq x y z
N MET A 1 -26.25 -8.41 12.09
CA MET A 1 -25.05 -9.20 12.45
C MET A 1 -24.84 -10.17 11.31
N SER A 2 -23.73 -10.07 10.63
CA SER A 2 -23.38 -10.90 9.47
C SER A 2 -22.08 -11.65 9.77
N THR A 3 -21.85 -12.77 9.07
CA THR A 3 -20.64 -13.58 9.18
C THR A 3 -19.67 -13.21 8.08
N ILE A 4 -18.43 -12.91 8.43
CA ILE A 4 -17.38 -12.57 7.48
C ILE A 4 -16.13 -13.42 7.69
N LEU A 5 -15.58 -13.93 6.59
CA LEU A 5 -14.29 -14.60 6.56
C LEU A 5 -13.24 -13.69 5.91
N ILE A 6 -12.13 -13.47 6.61
CA ILE A 6 -11.01 -12.68 6.12
C ILE A 6 -9.80 -13.59 5.93
N LEU A 7 -9.41 -13.78 4.69
CA LEU A 7 -8.27 -14.61 4.31
C LEU A 7 -6.99 -13.77 4.37
N GLY A 8 -6.15 -14.05 5.37
CA GLY A 8 -4.94 -13.29 5.69
C GLY A 8 -5.13 -12.23 6.78
N GLY A 9 -6.13 -12.38 7.66
CA GLY A 9 -6.58 -11.39 8.64
C GLY A 9 -5.59 -10.94 9.72
N THR A 10 -4.33 -11.38 9.68
CA THR A 10 -3.27 -10.96 10.62
C THR A 10 -2.28 -9.98 10.00
N SER A 11 -2.39 -9.62 8.72
CA SER A 11 -1.59 -8.56 8.12
C SER A 11 -2.26 -7.19 8.31
N TRP A 12 -1.51 -6.11 8.14
CA TRP A 12 -1.94 -4.76 8.48
C TRP A 12 -3.31 -4.38 7.89
N LEU A 13 -3.49 -4.36 6.56
CA LEU A 13 -4.77 -3.98 5.94
C LEU A 13 -5.90 -4.93 6.34
N SER A 14 -5.68 -6.23 6.27
CA SER A 14 -6.71 -7.21 6.60
C SER A 14 -7.04 -7.27 8.09
N GLY A 15 -6.08 -6.98 8.95
CA GLY A 15 -6.30 -6.76 10.38
C GLY A 15 -7.15 -5.51 10.65
N THR A 16 -6.93 -4.43 9.88
CA THR A 16 -7.79 -3.23 9.93
C THR A 16 -9.21 -3.56 9.50
N VAL A 17 -9.41 -4.32 8.42
CA VAL A 17 -10.75 -4.79 8.00
C VAL A 17 -11.39 -5.64 9.11
N ALA A 18 -10.65 -6.57 9.71
CA ALA A 18 -11.16 -7.43 10.76
C ALA A 18 -11.60 -6.64 12.01
N ARG A 19 -10.80 -5.67 12.41
CA ARG A 19 -11.12 -4.77 13.53
C ARG A 19 -12.38 -3.96 13.26
N LEU A 20 -12.47 -3.32 12.07
CA LEU A 20 -13.65 -2.52 11.69
C LEU A 20 -14.92 -3.37 11.61
N ALA A 21 -14.84 -4.58 11.06
CA ALA A 21 -15.98 -5.50 10.99
C ALA A 21 -16.47 -5.90 12.39
N ARG A 22 -15.55 -6.27 13.29
CA ARG A 22 -15.86 -6.58 14.70
C ARG A 22 -16.50 -5.38 15.40
N ASP A 23 -15.93 -4.19 15.24
CA ASP A 23 -16.40 -2.97 15.91
C ASP A 23 -17.80 -2.55 15.39
N ALA A 24 -18.14 -2.93 14.17
CA ALA A 24 -19.47 -2.80 13.59
C ALA A 24 -20.45 -3.91 14.05
N GLY A 25 -20.02 -4.86 14.90
CA GLY A 25 -20.85 -5.91 15.46
C GLY A 25 -21.05 -7.12 14.56
N HIS A 26 -20.17 -7.38 13.60
CA HIS A 26 -20.21 -8.58 12.77
C HIS A 26 -19.47 -9.74 13.46
N ASP A 27 -19.80 -10.97 13.07
CA ASP A 27 -19.08 -12.18 13.46
C ASP A 27 -17.91 -12.39 12.48
N VAL A 28 -16.69 -12.21 12.98
CA VAL A 28 -15.48 -12.15 12.17
C VAL A 28 -14.62 -13.37 12.41
N THR A 29 -14.28 -14.08 11.34
CA THR A 29 -13.27 -15.15 11.35
C THR A 29 -12.10 -14.73 10.47
N CYS A 30 -10.88 -14.83 11.02
CA CYS A 30 -9.62 -14.62 10.30
C CYS A 30 -8.94 -15.96 10.07
N LEU A 31 -8.57 -16.29 8.82
CA LEU A 31 -7.77 -17.44 8.47
C LEU A 31 -6.37 -17.00 8.07
N ALA A 32 -5.36 -17.29 8.89
CA ALA A 32 -3.98 -16.87 8.66
C ALA A 32 -2.97 -17.71 9.45
N ARG A 33 -1.71 -17.73 9.00
CA ARG A 33 -0.60 -18.38 9.71
C ARG A 33 -0.21 -17.67 11.02
N GLY A 34 -0.46 -16.37 11.10
CA GLY A 34 -0.03 -15.55 12.23
C GLY A 34 1.41 -15.05 12.16
N THR A 35 2.09 -15.20 11.03
CA THR A 35 3.48 -14.75 10.85
C THR A 35 3.63 -13.22 10.82
N SER A 36 2.56 -12.50 10.51
CA SER A 36 2.53 -11.02 10.49
C SER A 36 2.04 -10.42 11.82
N GLY A 37 1.71 -11.25 12.80
CA GLY A 37 1.16 -10.85 14.08
C GLY A 37 -0.08 -11.66 14.47
N PRO A 38 -0.66 -11.44 15.66
CA PRO A 38 -1.92 -12.04 16.07
C PRO A 38 -3.10 -11.43 15.30
N ALA A 39 -4.21 -12.16 15.26
CA ALA A 39 -5.48 -11.57 14.86
C ALA A 39 -5.94 -10.51 15.88
N PRO A 40 -6.74 -9.51 15.46
CA PRO A 40 -7.31 -8.54 16.40
C PRO A 40 -8.12 -9.24 17.52
N ASP A 41 -8.10 -8.67 18.71
CA ASP A 41 -8.91 -9.17 19.84
C ASP A 41 -10.40 -9.22 19.47
N GLY A 42 -11.10 -10.26 19.96
CA GLY A 42 -12.54 -10.40 19.76
C GLY A 42 -12.96 -10.91 18.39
N VAL A 43 -12.03 -11.41 17.56
CA VAL A 43 -12.32 -12.15 16.33
C VAL A 43 -11.98 -13.64 16.52
N THR A 44 -12.64 -14.52 15.76
CA THR A 44 -12.25 -15.93 15.69
C THR A 44 -11.00 -16.05 14.81
N TRP A 45 -9.95 -16.70 15.33
CA TRP A 45 -8.73 -16.94 14.55
C TRP A 45 -8.54 -18.42 14.27
N VAL A 46 -8.57 -18.75 12.97
CA VAL A 46 -8.25 -20.09 12.44
C VAL A 46 -6.81 -20.05 11.92
N THR A 47 -5.93 -20.79 12.60
CA THR A 47 -4.52 -20.90 12.19
C THR A 47 -4.40 -21.91 11.06
N ALA A 48 -4.03 -21.46 9.87
CA ALA A 48 -3.85 -22.32 8.70
C ALA A 48 -2.80 -21.78 7.75
N ASP A 49 -2.10 -22.69 7.08
CA ASP A 49 -1.12 -22.38 6.04
C ASP A 49 -1.72 -22.58 4.65
N ARG A 50 -1.92 -21.51 3.91
CA ARG A 50 -2.48 -21.54 2.56
C ARG A 50 -1.51 -22.07 1.49
N ASP A 51 -0.24 -22.30 1.85
CA ASP A 51 0.73 -23.00 0.99
C ASP A 51 0.35 -24.49 0.85
N ASP A 52 -0.44 -25.04 1.80
CA ASP A 52 -1.09 -26.36 1.67
C ASP A 52 -2.61 -26.18 1.46
N PRO A 53 -3.09 -26.02 0.22
CA PRO A 53 -4.51 -25.80 -0.05
C PRO A 53 -5.39 -27.00 0.28
N THR A 54 -4.82 -28.19 0.52
CA THR A 54 -5.60 -29.40 0.83
C THR A 54 -6.15 -29.40 2.26
N THR A 55 -5.50 -28.72 3.17
CA THR A 55 -5.88 -28.68 4.59
C THR A 55 -6.26 -27.26 5.07
N ALA A 56 -5.77 -26.23 4.40
CA ALA A 56 -5.88 -24.84 4.85
C ALA A 56 -7.31 -24.37 5.15
N TYR A 57 -8.30 -24.88 4.43
CA TYR A 57 -9.68 -24.41 4.51
C TYR A 57 -10.62 -25.39 5.24
N ALA A 58 -10.11 -26.49 5.81
CA ALA A 58 -10.93 -27.56 6.42
C ALA A 58 -11.88 -27.00 7.50
N ASP A 59 -11.38 -26.12 8.36
CA ASP A 59 -12.14 -25.57 9.48
C ASP A 59 -13.13 -24.47 9.09
N VAL A 60 -13.09 -23.96 7.85
CA VAL A 60 -13.95 -22.87 7.38
C VAL A 60 -14.85 -23.23 6.21
N SER A 61 -14.58 -24.33 5.50
CA SER A 61 -15.34 -24.76 4.31
C SER A 61 -16.74 -25.30 4.64
N GLY A 62 -16.97 -25.73 5.88
CA GLY A 62 -18.28 -26.22 6.35
C GLY A 62 -19.27 -25.11 6.74
N HIS A 63 -18.86 -23.85 6.69
CA HIS A 63 -19.65 -22.69 7.07
C HIS A 63 -20.17 -21.93 5.85
N THR A 64 -21.30 -21.23 6.02
CA THR A 64 -21.77 -20.23 5.06
C THR A 64 -21.35 -18.86 5.53
N TRP A 65 -20.76 -18.07 4.63
CA TRP A 65 -20.25 -16.74 4.90
C TRP A 65 -21.09 -15.69 4.14
N ASP A 66 -21.56 -14.65 4.81
CA ASP A 66 -22.21 -13.53 4.13
C ASP A 66 -21.23 -12.83 3.19
N ALA A 67 -19.96 -12.74 3.61
CA ALA A 67 -18.88 -12.20 2.78
C ALA A 67 -17.54 -12.90 3.03
N VAL A 68 -16.71 -12.97 1.97
CA VAL A 68 -15.30 -13.37 2.04
C VAL A 68 -14.43 -12.23 1.49
N ILE A 69 -13.43 -11.81 2.26
CA ILE A 69 -12.42 -10.84 1.81
C ILE A 69 -11.06 -11.53 1.72
N ASP A 70 -10.48 -11.56 0.53
CA ASP A 70 -9.19 -12.19 0.26
C ASP A 70 -8.13 -11.16 -0.11
N VAL A 71 -7.03 -11.12 0.65
CA VAL A 71 -5.88 -10.23 0.42
C VAL A 71 -4.65 -11.00 -0.10
N ALA A 72 -4.84 -12.20 -0.63
CA ALA A 72 -3.74 -13.05 -1.08
C ALA A 72 -2.91 -12.41 -2.21
N ARG A 73 -1.62 -12.75 -2.18
CA ARG A 73 -0.64 -12.34 -3.20
C ARG A 73 -0.31 -13.44 -4.19
N GLN A 74 -0.63 -14.70 -3.84
CA GLN A 74 -0.21 -15.88 -4.57
C GLN A 74 -1.38 -16.58 -5.26
N PRO A 75 -1.23 -16.98 -6.55
CA PRO A 75 -2.28 -17.69 -7.28
C PRO A 75 -2.72 -19.00 -6.62
N VAL A 76 -1.81 -19.76 -6.02
CA VAL A 76 -2.13 -21.01 -5.31
C VAL A 76 -3.08 -20.74 -4.13
N HIS A 77 -2.89 -19.66 -3.39
CA HIS A 77 -3.76 -19.29 -2.27
C HIS A 77 -5.18 -18.92 -2.75
N VAL A 78 -5.25 -18.14 -3.84
CA VAL A 78 -6.55 -17.71 -4.39
C VAL A 78 -7.31 -18.90 -4.97
N ARG A 79 -6.66 -19.76 -5.77
CA ARG A 79 -7.29 -20.97 -6.32
C ARG A 79 -7.80 -21.89 -5.21
N GLY A 80 -6.96 -22.18 -4.20
CA GLY A 80 -7.37 -23.02 -3.07
C GLY A 80 -8.56 -22.42 -2.30
N ALA A 81 -8.60 -21.10 -2.11
CA ALA A 81 -9.73 -20.42 -1.47
C ALA A 81 -11.02 -20.52 -2.31
N ILE A 82 -10.93 -20.27 -3.61
CA ILE A 82 -12.04 -20.38 -4.55
C ILE A 82 -12.61 -21.80 -4.56
N ASP A 83 -11.73 -22.80 -4.70
CA ASP A 83 -12.15 -24.21 -4.74
C ASP A 83 -12.89 -24.62 -3.45
N ALA A 84 -12.43 -24.13 -2.30
CA ALA A 84 -13.00 -24.49 -1.00
C ALA A 84 -14.26 -23.69 -0.61
N LEU A 85 -14.37 -22.42 -1.03
CA LEU A 85 -15.27 -21.46 -0.40
C LEU A 85 -16.22 -20.74 -1.38
N ALA A 86 -15.98 -20.76 -2.71
CA ALA A 86 -16.79 -19.97 -3.64
C ALA A 86 -18.28 -20.32 -3.60
N GLY A 87 -18.63 -21.58 -3.33
CA GLY A 87 -20.01 -22.04 -3.23
C GLY A 87 -20.72 -21.72 -1.92
N SER A 88 -19.98 -21.31 -0.87
CA SER A 88 -20.51 -21.00 0.46
C SER A 88 -20.40 -19.51 0.84
N ALA A 89 -19.79 -18.69 -0.04
CA ALA A 89 -19.68 -17.25 0.14
C ALA A 89 -20.86 -16.49 -0.52
N GLY A 90 -21.54 -15.65 0.23
CA GLY A 90 -22.59 -14.76 -0.28
C GLY A 90 -21.99 -13.74 -1.25
N HIS A 91 -20.94 -13.05 -0.84
CA HIS A 91 -20.19 -12.14 -1.71
C HIS A 91 -18.69 -12.34 -1.57
N TRP A 92 -17.92 -11.95 -2.61
CA TRP A 92 -16.45 -12.09 -2.63
C TRP A 92 -15.79 -10.75 -2.95
N VAL A 93 -14.86 -10.34 -2.10
CA VAL A 93 -14.01 -9.17 -2.31
C VAL A 93 -12.56 -9.63 -2.40
N PHE A 94 -11.91 -9.29 -3.50
CA PHE A 94 -10.49 -9.57 -3.71
C PHE A 94 -9.69 -8.27 -3.76
N VAL A 95 -8.73 -8.13 -2.86
CA VAL A 95 -7.80 -6.99 -2.87
C VAL A 95 -6.68 -7.27 -3.85
N SER A 96 -6.74 -6.64 -5.02
CA SER A 96 -5.72 -6.67 -6.05
C SER A 96 -4.76 -5.48 -5.92
N THR A 97 -4.09 -5.08 -6.98
CA THR A 97 -3.05 -4.04 -7.01
C THR A 97 -3.06 -3.28 -8.33
N CYS A 98 -2.62 -2.02 -8.32
CA CYS A 98 -2.32 -1.27 -9.54
C CYS A 98 -1.13 -1.84 -10.32
N SER A 99 -0.29 -2.68 -9.71
CA SER A 99 0.83 -3.35 -10.39
C SER A 99 0.40 -4.41 -11.41
N VAL A 100 -0.90 -4.64 -11.60
CA VAL A 100 -1.43 -5.49 -12.68
C VAL A 100 -1.31 -4.86 -14.07
N TYR A 101 -1.17 -3.54 -14.14
CA TYR A 101 -1.10 -2.81 -15.41
C TYR A 101 0.27 -2.92 -16.06
N ALA A 102 0.27 -3.11 -17.38
CA ALA A 102 1.48 -3.24 -18.18
C ALA A 102 2.11 -1.90 -18.60
N ASP A 103 1.35 -0.80 -18.48
CA ASP A 103 1.81 0.55 -18.85
C ASP A 103 1.77 1.46 -17.62
N ASP A 104 2.93 1.88 -17.17
CA ASP A 104 3.12 2.80 -16.05
C ASP A 104 3.43 4.23 -16.53
N SER A 105 3.51 4.47 -17.84
CA SER A 105 3.93 5.76 -18.41
C SER A 105 2.75 6.68 -18.73
N THR A 106 1.59 6.13 -19.06
CA THR A 106 0.42 6.91 -19.52
C THR A 106 -0.45 7.35 -18.34
N PRO A 107 -0.57 8.66 -18.02
CA PRO A 107 -1.45 9.15 -16.96
C PRO A 107 -2.93 8.97 -17.27
N GLY A 108 -3.75 8.90 -16.22
CA GLY A 108 -5.21 8.95 -16.31
C GLY A 108 -5.86 7.68 -16.85
N GLN A 109 -5.13 6.58 -16.95
CA GLN A 109 -5.71 5.30 -17.39
C GLN A 109 -6.71 4.76 -16.36
N ASP A 110 -7.83 4.24 -16.84
CA ASP A 110 -8.87 3.56 -16.07
C ASP A 110 -8.66 2.03 -16.03
N GLU A 111 -9.67 1.31 -15.55
CA GLU A 111 -9.65 -0.15 -15.38
C GLU A 111 -9.56 -0.93 -16.69
N SER A 112 -9.80 -0.30 -17.84
CA SER A 112 -9.68 -0.91 -19.18
C SER A 112 -8.25 -0.92 -19.72
N ALA A 113 -7.30 -0.30 -19.03
CA ALA A 113 -5.90 -0.27 -19.42
C ALA A 113 -5.30 -1.69 -19.54
N PRO A 114 -4.32 -1.90 -20.48
CA PRO A 114 -3.69 -3.19 -20.66
C PRO A 114 -3.05 -3.73 -19.38
N LEU A 115 -3.25 -5.03 -19.15
CA LEU A 115 -2.66 -5.75 -18.03
C LEU A 115 -1.40 -6.50 -18.48
N HIS A 116 -0.54 -6.83 -17.52
CA HIS A 116 0.51 -7.82 -17.76
C HIS A 116 -0.09 -9.14 -18.21
N GLU A 117 0.71 -9.93 -18.96
CA GLU A 117 0.37 -11.32 -19.20
C GLU A 117 0.26 -12.06 -17.85
N PRO A 118 -0.73 -12.95 -17.69
CA PRO A 118 -0.87 -13.71 -16.46
C PRO A 118 0.36 -14.56 -16.17
N TRP A 119 0.80 -14.59 -14.92
CA TRP A 119 1.86 -15.50 -14.52
C TRP A 119 1.42 -16.96 -14.70
N ALA A 120 2.23 -17.73 -15.40
CA ALA A 120 2.02 -19.15 -15.65
C ALA A 120 3.20 -19.92 -15.07
N GLY A 121 3.10 -20.35 -13.82
CA GLY A 121 4.05 -21.30 -13.24
C GLY A 121 3.98 -22.66 -13.92
N ALA A 122 5.04 -23.43 -13.82
CA ALA A 122 5.09 -24.78 -14.36
C ALA A 122 4.12 -25.76 -13.65
N ASP A 123 3.82 -25.49 -12.37
CA ASP A 123 2.84 -26.23 -11.54
C ASP A 123 1.83 -25.23 -10.93
N PRO A 124 0.52 -25.54 -10.92
CA PRO A 124 -0.49 -24.73 -10.26
C PRO A 124 -0.24 -24.47 -8.76
N ARG A 125 0.59 -25.27 -8.10
CA ARG A 125 0.98 -25.12 -6.70
C ARG A 125 2.25 -24.28 -6.51
N GLU A 126 2.89 -23.88 -7.59
CA GLU A 126 4.10 -23.07 -7.52
C GLU A 126 3.78 -21.67 -6.99
N MET A 127 4.68 -21.16 -6.16
CA MET A 127 4.62 -19.77 -5.68
C MET A 127 5.26 -18.85 -6.72
N ALA A 128 4.56 -17.81 -7.11
CA ALA A 128 5.14 -16.79 -8.00
C ALA A 128 6.29 -16.05 -7.30
N PRO A 129 7.45 -15.89 -7.95
CA PRO A 129 8.55 -15.09 -7.40
C PRO A 129 8.17 -13.62 -7.25
N ALA A 130 8.91 -12.89 -6.43
CA ALA A 130 8.57 -11.51 -6.07
C ALA A 130 8.53 -10.57 -7.29
N GLU A 131 9.38 -10.81 -8.26
CA GLU A 131 9.49 -10.05 -9.51
C GLU A 131 8.25 -10.21 -10.40
N GLU A 132 7.54 -11.32 -10.25
CA GLU A 132 6.30 -11.64 -10.98
C GLU A 132 5.03 -11.19 -10.23
N TYR A 133 5.14 -10.24 -9.30
CA TYR A 133 4.03 -9.80 -8.47
C TYR A 133 2.82 -9.31 -9.28
N GLY A 134 3.02 -8.44 -10.27
CA GLY A 134 1.97 -7.94 -11.15
C GLY A 134 1.30 -9.05 -11.94
N PRO A 135 2.05 -9.84 -12.75
CA PRO A 135 1.56 -11.03 -13.45
C PRO A 135 0.81 -12.03 -12.57
N ALA A 136 1.34 -12.31 -11.35
CA ALA A 136 0.69 -13.20 -10.39
C ALA A 136 -0.67 -12.67 -9.92
N LYS A 137 -0.77 -11.36 -9.68
CA LYS A 137 -2.05 -10.72 -9.31
C LYS A 137 -3.05 -10.74 -10.46
N VAL A 138 -2.60 -10.61 -11.73
CA VAL A 138 -3.48 -10.83 -12.91
C VAL A 138 -4.04 -12.25 -12.89
N THR A 139 -3.21 -13.26 -12.64
CA THR A 139 -3.66 -14.66 -12.51
C THR A 139 -4.68 -14.82 -11.39
N CYS A 140 -4.47 -14.15 -10.25
CA CYS A 140 -5.43 -14.14 -9.15
C CYS A 140 -6.78 -13.52 -9.54
N GLU A 141 -6.76 -12.33 -10.19
CA GLU A 141 -7.98 -11.67 -10.68
C GLU A 141 -8.79 -12.57 -11.61
N GLN A 142 -8.10 -13.21 -12.58
CA GLN A 142 -8.74 -14.12 -13.52
C GLN A 142 -9.40 -15.32 -12.82
N ALA A 143 -8.73 -15.92 -11.82
CA ALA A 143 -9.28 -17.03 -11.05
C ALA A 143 -10.52 -16.61 -10.25
N VAL A 144 -10.48 -15.44 -9.60
CA VAL A 144 -11.63 -14.90 -8.87
C VAL A 144 -12.80 -14.65 -9.80
N LEU A 145 -12.60 -13.89 -10.89
CA LEU A 145 -13.67 -13.49 -11.80
C LEU A 145 -14.28 -14.69 -12.58
N ALA A 146 -13.49 -15.72 -12.85
CA ALA A 146 -13.99 -16.94 -13.48
C ALA A 146 -14.95 -17.71 -12.56
N ALA A 147 -14.71 -17.76 -11.25
CA ALA A 147 -15.53 -18.45 -10.27
C ALA A 147 -16.65 -17.57 -9.70
N ARG A 148 -16.39 -16.28 -9.55
CA ARG A 148 -17.28 -15.27 -8.96
C ARG A 148 -17.30 -14.02 -9.86
N PRO A 149 -18.07 -14.06 -10.98
CA PRO A 149 -18.21 -12.90 -11.88
C PRO A 149 -18.81 -11.66 -11.19
N ASP A 150 -19.49 -11.86 -10.07
CA ASP A 150 -20.08 -10.83 -9.20
C ASP A 150 -19.10 -10.24 -8.18
N ALA A 151 -17.88 -10.75 -8.07
CA ALA A 151 -16.90 -10.30 -7.09
C ALA A 151 -16.46 -8.85 -7.30
N LEU A 152 -16.11 -8.18 -6.20
CA LEU A 152 -15.31 -6.97 -6.26
C LEU A 152 -13.83 -7.33 -6.38
N VAL A 153 -13.17 -6.79 -7.40
CA VAL A 153 -11.70 -6.80 -7.54
C VAL A 153 -11.20 -5.38 -7.32
N ALA A 154 -10.65 -5.11 -6.15
CA ALA A 154 -10.13 -3.80 -5.77
C ALA A 154 -8.63 -3.70 -6.10
N ARG A 155 -8.28 -3.05 -7.22
CA ARG A 155 -6.91 -2.76 -7.61
C ARG A 155 -6.38 -1.62 -6.74
N SER A 156 -5.88 -1.95 -5.56
CA SER A 156 -5.35 -0.95 -4.64
C SER A 156 -4.03 -0.38 -5.12
N GLY A 157 -3.84 0.92 -4.87
CA GLY A 157 -2.56 1.58 -5.01
C GLY A 157 -1.70 1.44 -3.76
N LEU A 158 -0.94 2.49 -3.45
CA LEU A 158 -0.16 2.56 -2.22
C LEU A 158 -1.09 2.76 -1.03
N VAL A 159 -1.25 1.71 -0.24
CA VAL A 159 -1.96 1.77 1.05
C VAL A 159 -1.01 2.35 2.09
N VAL A 160 -1.48 3.35 2.85
CA VAL A 160 -0.67 4.13 3.81
C VAL A 160 -1.45 4.38 5.11
N GLY A 161 -0.80 4.96 6.11
CA GLY A 161 -1.46 5.38 7.34
C GLY A 161 -0.82 4.80 8.59
N TYR A 162 -1.53 4.91 9.73
CA TYR A 162 -1.08 4.34 11.00
C TYR A 162 -0.93 2.82 10.90
N GLY A 163 0.20 2.28 11.35
CA GLY A 163 0.49 0.85 11.28
C GLY A 163 1.22 0.38 10.02
N ASP A 164 1.50 1.27 9.04
CA ASP A 164 2.29 0.91 7.85
C ASP A 164 3.72 0.57 8.24
N VAL A 165 4.11 -0.67 8.01
CA VAL A 165 5.46 -1.18 8.29
C VAL A 165 6.39 -1.10 7.09
N SER A 166 5.91 -0.62 5.93
CA SER A 166 6.67 -0.64 4.67
C SER A 166 7.81 0.40 4.60
N ASP A 167 7.85 1.31 5.55
CA ASP A 167 8.80 2.43 5.62
C ASP A 167 8.78 3.40 4.41
N ARG A 168 7.82 3.23 3.48
CA ARG A 168 7.76 4.08 2.29
C ARG A 168 7.14 5.45 2.58
N PHE A 169 5.84 5.48 2.87
CA PHE A 169 5.15 6.74 3.15
C PHE A 169 5.62 7.35 4.49
N GLY A 170 5.74 6.52 5.53
CA GLY A 170 6.17 6.94 6.87
C GLY A 170 7.57 7.55 6.94
N TYR A 171 8.42 7.27 5.93
CA TYR A 171 9.73 7.92 5.81
C TYR A 171 9.60 9.46 5.82
N TRP A 172 8.65 10.01 5.08
CA TRP A 172 8.52 11.46 4.91
C TRP A 172 8.07 12.18 6.18
N PRO A 173 6.92 11.84 6.82
CA PRO A 173 6.58 12.48 8.11
C PRO A 173 7.65 12.25 9.17
N GLY A 174 8.29 11.06 9.21
CA GLY A 174 9.39 10.78 10.12
C GLY A 174 10.64 11.64 9.85
N ARG A 175 10.99 11.87 8.57
CA ARG A 175 12.13 12.70 8.18
C ARG A 175 11.92 14.16 8.53
N PHE A 176 10.72 14.71 8.29
CA PHE A 176 10.38 16.08 8.69
C PHE A 176 10.34 16.22 10.21
N ALA A 177 9.85 15.22 10.96
CA ALA A 177 9.86 15.25 12.41
C ALA A 177 11.29 15.26 12.98
N ARG A 178 12.22 14.48 12.44
CA ARG A 178 13.64 14.54 12.83
C ARG A 178 14.24 15.92 12.59
N ALA A 179 13.90 16.58 11.47
CA ALA A 179 14.35 17.93 11.22
C ALA A 179 13.83 18.92 12.26
N ALA A 180 12.56 18.79 12.68
CA ALA A 180 11.95 19.61 13.73
C ALA A 180 12.65 19.43 15.09
N GLU A 181 12.91 18.19 15.50
CA GLU A 181 13.56 17.87 16.78
C GLU A 181 15.02 18.34 16.82
N SER A 182 15.72 18.25 15.70
CA SER A 182 17.11 18.74 15.58
C SER A 182 17.23 20.26 15.64
N SER A 183 16.21 21.00 15.22
CA SER A 183 16.20 22.47 15.23
C SER A 183 16.24 23.09 16.63
N GLY A 184 16.04 22.31 17.70
CA GLY A 184 16.06 22.75 19.10
C GLY A 184 17.44 22.66 19.78
N THR A 185 18.45 22.00 19.21
CA THR A 185 19.63 21.57 19.98
C THR A 185 20.98 22.18 19.60
N THR A 186 21.24 22.62 18.38
CA THR A 186 22.47 23.37 18.00
C THR A 186 22.31 24.10 16.65
N ASN A 187 23.10 25.17 16.41
CA ASN A 187 23.12 25.90 15.13
C ASN A 187 23.58 25.06 13.92
N GLU A 188 24.24 23.92 14.13
CA GLU A 188 24.79 23.07 13.06
C GLU A 188 23.72 22.22 12.37
N THR A 189 22.63 21.92 13.05
CA THR A 189 21.55 21.09 12.49
C THR A 189 20.54 21.88 11.64
N ARG A 190 20.51 23.21 11.73
CA ARG A 190 19.75 24.09 10.82
C ARG A 190 20.25 24.01 9.37
N ASP A 191 21.49 23.53 9.15
CA ASP A 191 22.15 23.54 7.86
C ASP A 191 22.08 22.21 7.09
N SER A 192 21.43 21.17 7.62
CA SER A 192 21.24 19.89 6.88
C SER A 192 19.89 19.85 6.17
N PRO A 193 19.83 20.29 4.89
CA PRO A 193 18.61 20.25 4.13
C PRO A 193 18.06 18.85 4.02
N ILE A 194 16.75 18.74 3.89
CA ILE A 194 16.09 17.49 3.48
C ILE A 194 16.30 17.33 1.98
N LEU A 195 16.78 16.16 1.54
CA LEU A 195 16.85 15.82 0.13
C LEU A 195 15.46 15.38 -0.33
N LEU A 196 14.87 16.10 -1.27
CA LEU A 196 13.56 15.83 -1.82
C LEU A 196 13.68 15.30 -3.27
N ALA A 197 12.76 14.46 -3.68
CA ALA A 197 12.55 14.17 -5.10
C ALA A 197 11.74 15.31 -5.75
N PRO A 198 11.68 15.39 -7.11
CA PRO A 198 10.91 16.40 -7.82
C PRO A 198 9.47 16.52 -7.31
N ARG A 199 9.06 17.73 -6.96
CA ARG A 199 7.80 18.01 -6.27
C ARG A 199 6.55 17.81 -7.14
N ASP A 200 6.68 17.92 -8.44
CA ASP A 200 5.59 17.84 -9.42
C ASP A 200 5.21 16.39 -9.79
N GLN A 201 5.97 15.41 -9.31
CA GLN A 201 5.62 14.01 -9.52
C GLN A 201 4.26 13.68 -8.90
N GLY A 202 3.39 13.06 -9.71
CA GLY A 202 2.08 12.58 -9.26
C GLY A 202 2.19 11.53 -8.14
N LEU A 203 1.27 11.60 -7.19
CA LEU A 203 1.16 10.69 -6.04
C LEU A 203 -0.29 10.31 -5.81
N GLN A 204 -0.55 9.02 -5.65
CA GLN A 204 -1.84 8.49 -5.20
C GLN A 204 -1.63 7.58 -4.00
N VAL A 205 -2.24 7.93 -2.88
CA VAL A 205 -2.23 7.12 -1.65
C VAL A 205 -3.66 6.90 -1.17
N VAL A 206 -3.93 5.74 -0.59
CA VAL A 206 -5.19 5.47 0.09
C VAL A 206 -4.90 5.08 1.54
N ASP A 207 -5.58 5.74 2.47
CA ASP A 207 -5.45 5.38 3.89
C ASP A 207 -6.04 3.99 4.14
N ALA A 208 -5.35 3.17 4.94
CA ALA A 208 -5.77 1.81 5.24
C ALA A 208 -7.16 1.73 5.89
N GLU A 209 -7.51 2.71 6.73
CA GLU A 209 -8.82 2.80 7.35
C GLU A 209 -9.93 3.11 6.33
N ASP A 210 -9.67 4.03 5.39
CA ASP A 210 -10.64 4.40 4.36
C ASP A 210 -10.88 3.25 3.39
N LEU A 211 -9.79 2.60 2.95
CA LEU A 211 -9.86 1.43 2.08
C LEU A 211 -10.59 0.28 2.79
N ALA A 212 -10.22 -0.04 4.04
CA ALA A 212 -10.82 -1.12 4.80
C ALA A 212 -12.32 -0.90 5.04
N ALA A 213 -12.74 0.31 5.39
CA ALA A 213 -14.14 0.65 5.58
C ALA A 213 -14.94 0.50 4.28
N TRP A 214 -14.37 0.92 3.15
CA TRP A 214 -15.00 0.78 1.84
C TRP A 214 -15.10 -0.68 1.39
N LEU A 215 -14.03 -1.48 1.54
CA LEU A 215 -14.04 -2.91 1.23
C LEU A 215 -15.11 -3.64 2.04
N LEU A 216 -15.22 -3.33 3.33
CA LEU A 216 -16.22 -3.91 4.23
C LEU A 216 -17.66 -3.57 3.79
N ARG A 217 -17.91 -2.31 3.46
CA ARG A 217 -19.20 -1.88 2.94
C ARG A 217 -19.56 -2.62 1.64
N CYS A 218 -18.64 -2.64 0.66
CA CYS A 218 -18.84 -3.35 -0.60
C CYS A 218 -19.10 -4.85 -0.39
N ALA A 219 -18.44 -5.46 0.60
CA ALA A 219 -18.65 -6.86 0.95
C ALA A 219 -20.06 -7.17 1.38
N PHE A 220 -20.70 -6.28 2.15
CA PHE A 220 -22.07 -6.48 2.62
C PHE A 220 -23.15 -5.92 1.67
N ASP A 221 -22.82 -4.92 0.86
CA ASP A 221 -23.74 -4.37 -0.14
C ASP A 221 -23.79 -5.22 -1.43
N GLY A 222 -22.92 -6.24 -1.57
CA GLY A 222 -22.80 -7.05 -2.77
C GLY A 222 -22.27 -6.25 -3.98
N THR A 223 -21.43 -5.25 -3.73
CA THR A 223 -20.87 -4.40 -4.79
C THR A 223 -19.77 -5.16 -5.52
N GLY A 224 -19.98 -5.44 -6.81
CA GLY A 224 -19.01 -6.14 -7.66
C GLY A 224 -18.36 -5.22 -8.70
N GLY A 225 -17.43 -5.81 -9.46
CA GLY A 225 -16.71 -5.17 -10.54
C GLY A 225 -15.21 -5.02 -10.28
N VAL A 226 -14.48 -4.57 -11.30
CA VAL A 226 -13.04 -4.27 -11.20
C VAL A 226 -12.87 -2.77 -11.02
N VAL A 227 -12.11 -2.34 -10.02
CA VAL A 227 -12.06 -0.93 -9.60
C VAL A 227 -10.65 -0.52 -9.16
N ASN A 228 -10.18 0.64 -9.63
CA ASN A 228 -8.97 1.28 -9.12
C ASN A 228 -9.24 1.87 -7.72
N ALA A 229 -8.94 1.11 -6.68
CA ALA A 229 -9.14 1.50 -5.28
C ALA A 229 -7.92 2.28 -4.75
N MET A 230 -7.69 3.46 -5.31
CA MET A 230 -6.57 4.35 -5.02
C MET A 230 -7.12 5.72 -4.58
N GLY A 231 -6.28 6.54 -3.96
CA GLY A 231 -6.65 7.91 -3.61
C GLY A 231 -6.68 8.85 -4.82
N PRO A 232 -7.23 10.07 -4.64
CA PRO A 232 -7.14 11.10 -5.67
C PRO A 232 -5.69 11.44 -5.95
N THR A 233 -5.40 11.86 -7.19
CA THR A 233 -4.06 12.30 -7.57
C THR A 233 -3.72 13.60 -6.82
N THR A 234 -2.59 13.59 -6.17
CA THR A 234 -1.89 14.72 -5.56
C THR A 234 -0.44 14.73 -6.04
N THR A 235 0.47 15.44 -5.39
CA THR A 235 1.89 15.48 -5.75
C THR A 235 2.80 15.13 -4.57
N LEU A 236 4.06 14.78 -4.85
CA LEU A 236 5.07 14.68 -3.80
C LEU A 236 5.24 16.03 -3.08
N GLY A 237 5.13 17.14 -3.81
CA GLY A 237 5.15 18.49 -3.22
C GLY A 237 4.07 18.69 -2.17
N ASP A 238 2.83 18.29 -2.46
CA ASP A 238 1.72 18.37 -1.50
C ASP A 238 1.99 17.51 -0.25
N LEU A 239 2.60 16.33 -0.43
CA LEU A 239 3.01 15.47 0.69
C LEU A 239 4.06 16.17 1.55
N TYR A 240 5.10 16.74 0.95
CA TYR A 240 6.17 17.44 1.68
C TYR A 240 5.66 18.64 2.46
N ASP A 241 4.83 19.47 1.83
CA ASP A 241 4.20 20.63 2.49
C ASP A 241 3.29 20.20 3.65
N THR A 242 2.55 19.09 3.45
CA THR A 242 1.70 18.52 4.51
C THR A 242 2.55 17.99 5.67
N CYS A 243 3.68 17.33 5.40
CA CYS A 243 4.60 16.86 6.44
C CYS A 243 5.23 18.02 7.20
N ALA A 244 5.69 19.06 6.50
CA ALA A 244 6.24 20.27 7.12
C ALA A 244 5.22 20.95 8.05
N ALA A 245 3.99 21.10 7.57
CA ALA A 245 2.89 21.67 8.35
C ALA A 245 2.53 20.82 9.59
N ALA A 246 2.54 19.50 9.46
CA ALA A 246 2.21 18.58 10.56
C ALA A 246 3.18 18.67 11.74
N VAL A 247 4.44 19.05 11.50
CA VAL A 247 5.46 19.21 12.54
C VAL A 247 5.83 20.67 12.82
N GLY A 248 5.26 21.61 12.07
CA GLY A 248 5.42 23.06 12.31
C GLY A 248 6.82 23.56 11.97
N VAL A 249 7.47 23.03 10.92
CA VAL A 249 8.81 23.44 10.47
C VAL A 249 8.81 23.89 9.02
N ASP A 250 9.77 24.77 8.71
CA ASP A 250 10.13 25.15 7.35
C ASP A 250 11.62 24.79 7.15
N PRO A 251 11.94 23.52 6.85
CA PRO A 251 13.33 23.10 6.74
C PRO A 251 13.95 23.60 5.44
N ALA A 252 15.28 23.81 5.46
CA ALA A 252 16.01 23.92 4.21
C ALA A 252 15.85 22.62 3.40
N VAL A 253 15.76 22.73 2.08
CA VAL A 253 15.59 21.59 1.19
C VAL A 253 16.63 21.60 0.07
N ALA A 254 16.96 20.41 -0.43
CA ALA A 254 17.72 20.20 -1.66
C ALA A 254 16.80 19.46 -2.65
N GLU A 255 16.57 20.04 -3.81
CA GLU A 255 15.61 19.56 -4.81
C GLU A 255 16.35 19.24 -6.13
N PRO A 256 17.09 18.12 -6.21
CA PRO A 256 17.72 17.67 -7.44
C PRO A 256 16.71 17.22 -8.49
N THR A 257 17.17 17.15 -9.74
CA THR A 257 16.40 16.56 -10.85
C THR A 257 16.46 15.04 -10.80
N ASP A 258 15.51 14.36 -11.50
CA ASP A 258 15.52 12.90 -11.69
C ASP A 258 16.87 12.40 -12.21
N GLY A 259 17.43 13.05 -13.24
CA GLY A 259 18.72 12.69 -13.80
C GLY A 259 19.85 12.75 -12.78
N TRP A 260 19.88 13.79 -11.96
CA TRP A 260 20.90 13.89 -10.91
C TRP A 260 20.76 12.77 -9.87
N LEU A 261 19.54 12.47 -9.42
CA LEU A 261 19.29 11.37 -8.47
C LEU A 261 19.74 10.02 -9.05
N GLN A 262 19.44 9.76 -10.33
CA GLN A 262 19.89 8.56 -11.04
C GLN A 262 21.42 8.49 -11.15
N ASP A 263 22.10 9.60 -11.49
CA ASP A 263 23.56 9.69 -11.59
C ASP A 263 24.22 9.42 -10.22
N GLN A 264 23.56 9.79 -9.12
CA GLN A 264 24.00 9.51 -7.76
C GLN A 264 23.61 8.10 -7.27
N GLN A 265 23.00 7.28 -8.13
CA GLN A 265 22.55 5.92 -7.83
C GLN A 265 21.57 5.84 -6.65
N VAL A 266 20.73 6.87 -6.46
CA VAL A 266 19.64 6.83 -5.50
C VAL A 266 18.59 5.84 -5.99
N ALA A 267 18.21 4.87 -5.17
CA ALA A 267 17.20 3.90 -5.54
C ALA A 267 15.80 4.55 -5.54
N PRO A 268 14.95 4.27 -6.53
CA PRO A 268 13.57 4.75 -6.53
C PRO A 268 12.67 3.86 -5.66
N TRP A 269 11.53 4.40 -5.22
CA TRP A 269 10.38 3.73 -4.64
C TRP A 269 10.56 3.14 -3.25
N MET A 270 11.52 2.25 -3.04
CA MET A 270 11.68 1.50 -1.79
C MET A 270 13.08 0.85 -1.69
N GLY A 271 13.37 0.32 -0.51
CA GLY A 271 14.64 -0.37 -0.25
C GLY A 271 15.69 0.56 0.34
N PRO A 272 16.87 0.00 0.68
CA PRO A 272 18.00 0.78 1.20
C PRO A 272 18.46 1.83 0.19
N ASP A 273 18.95 2.97 0.70
CA ASP A 273 19.44 4.09 -0.11
C ASP A 273 18.44 4.60 -1.16
N SER A 274 17.14 4.46 -0.89
CA SER A 274 16.09 4.97 -1.75
C SER A 274 15.59 6.35 -1.32
N LEU A 275 14.97 7.07 -2.29
CA LEU A 275 13.99 8.09 -1.97
C LEU A 275 12.60 7.46 -2.09
N PRO A 276 11.94 7.14 -0.97
CA PRO A 276 10.67 6.48 -1.00
C PRO A 276 9.62 7.28 -1.78
N LEU A 277 8.79 6.58 -2.55
CA LEU A 277 7.73 7.11 -3.43
C LEU A 277 8.24 7.86 -4.67
N TRP A 278 9.52 8.16 -4.78
CA TRP A 278 10.07 8.72 -6.00
C TRP A 278 10.13 7.67 -7.10
N LEU A 279 9.68 8.06 -8.29
CA LEU A 279 9.72 7.25 -9.50
C LEU A 279 10.23 8.12 -10.66
N PRO A 280 11.32 7.74 -11.36
CA PRO A 280 11.90 8.57 -12.42
C PRO A 280 10.91 8.81 -13.56
N GLN A 281 10.75 10.07 -13.97
CA GLN A 281 9.88 10.45 -15.06
C GLN A 281 10.63 10.45 -16.40
N PRO A 282 9.93 10.25 -17.57
CA PRO A 282 8.48 10.05 -17.70
C PRO A 282 8.02 8.58 -17.61
N GLY A 283 8.91 7.62 -17.36
CA GLY A 283 8.61 6.19 -17.42
C GLY A 283 7.50 5.73 -16.47
N TYR A 284 7.29 6.46 -15.38
CA TYR A 284 6.28 6.13 -14.36
C TYR A 284 5.22 7.22 -14.16
N ALA A 285 5.01 8.08 -15.17
CA ALA A 285 4.04 9.19 -15.05
C ALA A 285 2.60 8.70 -14.81
N GLY A 286 2.26 7.49 -15.28
CA GLY A 286 0.94 6.87 -15.14
C GLY A 286 0.77 6.03 -13.87
N PHE A 287 1.86 5.59 -13.23
CA PHE A 287 1.79 4.62 -12.12
C PHE A 287 0.98 5.13 -10.92
N MET A 288 1.12 6.42 -10.58
CA MET A 288 0.47 7.08 -9.46
C MET A 288 -0.52 8.18 -9.91
N THR A 289 -1.09 8.05 -11.11
CA THR A 289 -2.03 9.03 -11.68
C THR A 289 -3.18 8.35 -12.42
N ARG A 290 -3.65 7.19 -11.95
CA ARG A 290 -4.74 6.44 -12.58
C ARG A 290 -6.09 7.07 -12.28
N ASP A 291 -7.06 6.86 -13.18
CA ASP A 291 -8.46 7.26 -12.95
C ASP A 291 -9.09 6.42 -11.83
N VAL A 292 -9.62 7.09 -10.83
CA VAL A 292 -10.27 6.49 -9.64
C VAL A 292 -11.77 6.78 -9.59
N SER A 293 -12.33 7.32 -10.66
CA SER A 293 -13.74 7.77 -10.68
C SER A 293 -14.73 6.62 -10.45
N ALA A 294 -14.37 5.38 -10.84
CA ALA A 294 -15.21 4.21 -10.54
C ALA A 294 -15.28 3.95 -9.02
N ALA A 295 -14.18 3.99 -8.30
CA ALA A 295 -14.17 3.82 -6.85
C ALA A 295 -14.97 4.90 -6.13
N ILE A 296 -14.84 6.16 -6.57
CA ILE A 296 -15.62 7.29 -6.04
C ILE A 296 -17.12 7.09 -6.28
N ARG A 297 -17.53 6.68 -7.48
CA ARG A 297 -18.93 6.36 -7.77
C ARG A 297 -19.46 5.22 -6.91
N LEU A 298 -18.63 4.24 -6.59
CA LEU A 298 -18.95 3.16 -5.66
C LEU A 298 -18.72 3.55 -4.20
N GLY A 299 -18.51 4.86 -3.93
CA GLY A 299 -18.53 5.48 -2.63
C GLY A 299 -17.24 5.30 -1.83
N LEU A 300 -16.09 5.01 -2.44
CA LEU A 300 -14.81 5.18 -1.75
C LEU A 300 -14.64 6.67 -1.41
N THR A 301 -14.41 6.95 -0.16
CA THR A 301 -14.18 8.29 0.37
C THR A 301 -12.78 8.38 0.94
N PHE A 302 -12.23 9.56 0.95
CA PHE A 302 -10.85 9.79 1.37
C PHE A 302 -10.80 10.85 2.46
N ARG A 303 -10.07 10.56 3.53
CA ARG A 303 -9.72 11.57 4.52
C ARG A 303 -8.75 12.59 3.92
N PRO A 304 -8.65 13.80 4.49
CA PRO A 304 -7.61 14.76 4.12
C PRO A 304 -6.21 14.13 4.28
N LEU A 305 -5.29 14.41 3.33
CA LEU A 305 -3.89 13.93 3.38
C LEU A 305 -3.23 14.25 4.73
N ALA A 306 -3.55 15.40 5.33
CA ALA A 306 -3.05 15.81 6.64
C ALA A 306 -3.42 14.82 7.77
N ASP A 307 -4.55 14.15 7.69
CA ASP A 307 -4.97 13.16 8.69
C ASP A 307 -4.16 11.87 8.54
N THR A 308 -3.94 11.41 7.31
CA THR A 308 -3.07 10.27 6.99
C THR A 308 -1.63 10.55 7.40
N VAL A 309 -1.10 11.74 7.11
CA VAL A 309 0.25 12.15 7.54
C VAL A 309 0.38 12.15 9.06
N ARG A 310 -0.63 12.67 9.78
CA ARG A 310 -0.62 12.66 11.26
C ARG A 310 -0.63 11.23 11.83
N GLY A 311 -1.48 10.34 11.32
CA GLY A 311 -1.52 8.95 11.74
C GLY A 311 -0.20 8.21 11.44
N SER A 312 0.38 8.44 10.27
CA SER A 312 1.71 7.88 9.93
C SER A 312 2.81 8.43 10.82
N LEU A 313 2.78 9.72 11.16
CA LEU A 313 3.75 10.35 12.07
C LEU A 313 3.65 9.79 13.49
N GLU A 314 2.43 9.57 13.98
CA GLU A 314 2.19 8.94 15.29
C GLU A 314 2.83 7.54 15.30
N TRP A 315 2.57 6.74 14.29
CA TRP A 315 3.16 5.40 14.13
C TRP A 315 4.70 5.44 14.07
N GLU A 316 5.28 6.38 13.32
CA GLU A 316 6.72 6.53 13.23
C GLU A 316 7.36 6.94 14.56
N ARG A 317 6.69 7.78 15.36
CA ARG A 317 7.15 8.15 16.71
C ARG A 317 7.12 6.95 17.67
N GLU A 318 6.08 6.13 17.60
CA GLU A 318 5.99 4.90 18.41
C GLU A 318 7.10 3.90 18.08
N ARG A 319 7.44 3.77 16.79
CA ARG A 319 8.53 2.92 16.32
C ARG A 319 9.93 3.49 16.61
N GLY A 320 10.01 4.78 16.86
CA GLY A 320 11.27 5.52 17.02
C GLY A 320 11.74 6.16 15.72
N LEU A 321 11.94 7.48 15.74
CA LEU A 321 12.31 8.25 14.54
C LEU A 321 13.71 7.93 14.02
N ASP A 322 14.63 7.52 14.91
CA ASP A 322 16.06 7.25 14.60
C ASP A 322 16.35 5.76 14.34
N ARG A 323 15.31 4.92 14.26
CA ARG A 323 15.49 3.50 13.95
C ARG A 323 16.04 3.26 12.55
N ASP A 324 16.66 2.11 12.34
CA ASP A 324 16.95 1.62 11.00
C ASP A 324 15.66 1.36 10.23
N ARG A 325 15.66 1.66 8.94
CA ARG A 325 14.50 1.55 8.03
C ARG A 325 14.80 0.60 6.89
N ASP A 326 13.77 -0.11 6.45
CA ASP A 326 13.84 -0.96 5.26
C ASP A 326 13.78 -0.14 3.95
N ALA A 327 13.30 1.10 4.01
CA ALA A 327 13.27 2.03 2.89
C ALA A 327 13.68 3.44 3.34
N GLY A 328 14.42 4.12 2.50
CA GLY A 328 14.85 5.49 2.73
C GLY A 328 16.36 5.68 2.77
N LEU A 329 16.78 6.93 2.77
CA LEU A 329 18.19 7.31 2.95
C LEU A 329 18.55 7.24 4.43
N SER A 330 19.72 6.70 4.72
CA SER A 330 20.33 6.88 6.03
C SER A 330 20.73 8.35 6.23
N PRO A 331 20.82 8.86 7.47
CA PRO A 331 21.26 10.23 7.72
C PRO A 331 22.63 10.54 7.11
N ALA A 332 23.56 9.59 7.12
CA ALA A 332 24.91 9.74 6.55
C ALA A 332 24.83 9.86 5.01
N ARG A 333 24.05 8.98 4.36
CA ARG A 333 23.90 8.99 2.90
C ARG A 333 23.21 10.26 2.43
N GLU A 334 22.16 10.72 3.13
CA GLU A 334 21.49 11.97 2.82
C GLU A 334 22.45 13.17 2.91
N ALA A 335 23.28 13.25 3.96
CA ALA A 335 24.27 14.31 4.12
C ALA A 335 25.31 14.34 3.00
N GLU A 336 25.80 13.17 2.56
CA GLU A 336 26.67 13.04 1.40
C GLU A 336 26.03 13.60 0.13
N LEU A 337 24.79 13.17 -0.16
CA LEU A 337 24.04 13.61 -1.32
C LEU A 337 23.77 15.12 -1.31
N VAL A 338 23.38 15.67 -0.18
CA VAL A 338 23.18 17.11 -0.02
C VAL A 338 24.48 17.89 -0.27
N THR A 339 25.61 17.39 0.22
CA THR A 339 26.93 18.01 -0.02
C THR A 339 27.28 17.99 -1.50
N ALA A 340 27.08 16.84 -2.15
CA ALA A 340 27.32 16.69 -3.60
C ALA A 340 26.39 17.61 -4.42
N TRP A 341 25.11 17.71 -4.05
CA TRP A 341 24.14 18.60 -4.69
C TRP A 341 24.57 20.06 -4.60
N ARG A 342 24.89 20.55 -3.39
CA ARG A 342 25.36 21.91 -3.19
C ARG A 342 26.59 22.25 -4.03
N SER A 343 27.49 21.27 -4.22
CA SER A 343 28.70 21.46 -5.03
C SER A 343 28.41 21.47 -6.54
N SER A 344 27.29 20.92 -6.98
CA SER A 344 26.88 20.87 -8.39
C SER A 344 26.06 22.09 -8.84
N VAL A 345 25.47 22.82 -7.89
CA VAL A 345 24.70 24.03 -8.19
C VAL A 345 25.66 25.22 -8.31
N PRO A 346 25.71 25.95 -9.46
CA PRO A 346 26.53 27.12 -9.57
C PRO A 346 26.16 28.14 -8.49
N SER A 347 27.19 28.67 -7.78
CA SER A 347 26.96 29.76 -6.83
C SER A 347 26.24 30.90 -7.56
N ALA A 348 25.03 31.28 -7.10
CA ALA A 348 24.37 32.46 -7.58
C ALA A 348 25.30 33.64 -7.30
N GLY A 349 25.94 34.20 -8.37
CA GLY A 349 26.86 35.32 -8.31
C GLY A 349 26.15 36.63 -7.99
#